data_0390664d61e52186077b5e355d2882f3
#
_entry.id   0390664d61e52186077b5e355d2882f3
#
_cell.length_a   1.000
_cell.length_b   1.000
_cell.length_c   1.000
_cell.angle_alpha   90.00
_cell.angle_beta   90.00
_cell.angle_gamma   90.00
#
_symmetry.space_group_name_H-M   'P 1'
#
loop_
_entity.id
_entity.type
_entity.pdbx_description
1 polymer ?
#
loop_
_entity_poly.entity_id
_entity_poly.type
_entity_poly.pdbx_seq_one_letter_code
_entity_poly.pdbx_strand_id
1 'polypeptide(L)'
;MAAMTQSSITIKDVEYQHLGLIPEVFKRLGIQLEKKGDDIFIPKQEIYEVDKFMDGSIMTISDAPWPGFTPDLISIALVVATQAKGSVLIHQKMFESRLFFVDKLIDMGAQIILCDPHRATVIGSERKYPLKGVRMASPDIRAGVALLIAALSAEGTSIIDNIEQIDRGYQDIDIRLNNLGARIRRL
;
A
#
# COMPACT_ATOMS: atom_id res chain seq x y z
N MET A 1 2.00 -4.62 -3.09
CA MET A 1 1.13 -5.75 -3.47
C MET A 1 1.72 -7.09 -3.01
N ALA A 2 2.88 -7.55 -3.49
CA ALA A 2 3.44 -8.86 -3.12
C ALA A 2 3.46 -9.13 -1.60
N ALA A 3 3.93 -8.16 -0.81
CA ALA A 3 3.92 -8.28 0.65
C ALA A 3 2.50 -8.47 1.22
N MET A 4 1.50 -7.76 0.70
CA MET A 4 0.12 -7.86 1.16
C MET A 4 -0.49 -9.23 0.84
N THR A 5 -0.21 -9.78 -0.34
CA THR A 5 -0.74 -11.08 -0.81
C THR A 5 0.14 -12.27 -0.43
N GLN A 6 1.20 -12.07 0.34
CA GLN A 6 2.17 -13.12 0.74
C GLN A 6 2.72 -13.89 -0.47
N SER A 7 3.00 -13.18 -1.56
CA SER A 7 3.55 -13.72 -2.78
C SER A 7 4.97 -13.22 -3.03
N SER A 8 5.69 -13.84 -3.94
CA SER A 8 6.97 -13.32 -4.44
C SER A 8 6.78 -12.75 -5.83
N ILE A 9 7.54 -11.70 -6.16
CA ILE A 9 7.52 -11.10 -7.49
C ILE A 9 8.90 -10.56 -7.86
N THR A 10 9.24 -10.66 -9.15
CA THR A 10 10.38 -9.95 -9.73
C THR A 10 9.85 -8.82 -10.62
N ILE A 11 10.26 -7.61 -10.31
CA ILE A 11 10.00 -6.42 -11.14
C ILE A 11 11.24 -6.21 -11.98
N LYS A 12 11.09 -6.30 -13.31
CA LYS A 12 12.20 -6.23 -14.26
C LYS A 12 12.43 -4.80 -14.74
N ASP A 13 13.66 -4.52 -15.13
CA ASP A 13 14.08 -3.29 -15.81
C ASP A 13 13.66 -2.03 -15.03
N VAL A 14 13.90 -2.01 -13.71
CA VAL A 14 13.40 -0.95 -12.81
C VAL A 14 14.28 0.28 -12.76
N GLU A 15 15.48 0.28 -13.37
CA GLU A 15 16.46 1.38 -13.26
C GLU A 15 16.59 1.89 -11.81
N TYR A 16 17.01 1.01 -10.92
CA TYR A 16 16.95 1.18 -9.45
C TYR A 16 17.44 2.55 -8.96
N GLN A 17 18.44 3.13 -9.64
CA GLN A 17 19.01 4.45 -9.31
C GLN A 17 18.01 5.60 -9.43
N HIS A 18 16.92 5.43 -10.19
CA HIS A 18 15.89 6.45 -10.41
C HIS A 18 14.69 6.31 -9.47
N LEU A 19 14.67 5.31 -8.58
CA LEU A 19 13.56 5.11 -7.65
C LEU A 19 13.56 6.05 -6.43
N GLY A 20 14.62 6.84 -6.24
CA GLY A 20 14.73 7.76 -5.11
C GLY A 20 14.54 7.06 -3.76
N LEU A 21 13.71 7.59 -2.90
CA LEU A 21 13.44 7.04 -1.56
C LEU A 21 12.43 5.88 -1.54
N ILE A 22 11.85 5.50 -2.67
CA ILE A 22 10.79 4.46 -2.70
C ILE A 22 11.27 3.15 -2.07
N PRO A 23 12.42 2.56 -2.47
CA PRO A 23 12.88 1.31 -1.87
C PRO A 23 13.13 1.44 -0.35
N GLU A 24 13.69 2.57 0.07
CA GLU A 24 14.03 2.80 1.47
C GLU A 24 12.78 2.88 2.36
N VAL A 25 11.75 3.61 1.92
CA VAL A 25 10.50 3.72 2.67
C VAL A 25 9.83 2.35 2.83
N PHE A 26 9.79 1.53 1.76
CA PHE A 26 9.21 0.19 1.85
C PHE A 26 10.07 -0.77 2.70
N LYS A 27 11.41 -0.66 2.66
CA LYS A 27 12.28 -1.41 3.57
C LYS A 27 12.01 -1.07 5.03
N ARG A 28 11.84 0.21 5.35
CA ARG A 28 11.50 0.66 6.69
C ARG A 28 10.12 0.19 7.15
N LEU A 29 9.19 -0.10 6.23
CA LEU A 29 7.95 -0.81 6.53
C LEU A 29 8.15 -2.32 6.75
N GLY A 30 9.39 -2.81 6.65
CA GLY A 30 9.74 -4.22 6.82
C GLY A 30 9.68 -5.04 5.53
N ILE A 31 9.47 -4.42 4.37
CA ILE A 31 9.42 -5.14 3.10
C ILE A 31 10.85 -5.45 2.62
N GLN A 32 11.13 -6.72 2.41
CA GLN A 32 12.40 -7.16 1.82
C GLN A 32 12.41 -6.85 0.33
N LEU A 33 13.46 -6.16 -0.09
CA LEU A 33 13.73 -5.77 -1.47
C LEU A 33 15.16 -6.17 -1.81
N GLU A 34 15.31 -7.14 -2.72
CA GLU A 34 16.60 -7.62 -3.19
C GLU A 34 16.89 -7.07 -4.58
N LYS A 35 17.96 -6.27 -4.71
CA LYS A 35 18.41 -5.82 -6.02
C LYS A 35 19.16 -6.95 -6.74
N LYS A 36 18.72 -7.29 -7.97
CA LYS A 36 19.33 -8.32 -8.84
C LYS A 36 19.64 -7.72 -10.21
N GLY A 37 20.79 -7.06 -10.34
CA GLY A 37 21.11 -6.26 -11.53
C GLY A 37 20.17 -5.06 -11.61
N ASP A 38 19.42 -4.96 -12.72
CA ASP A 38 18.40 -3.93 -12.93
C ASP A 38 17.01 -4.36 -12.46
N ASP A 39 16.90 -5.55 -11.88
CA ASP A 39 15.64 -6.06 -11.36
C ASP A 39 15.54 -5.87 -9.84
N ILE A 40 14.30 -5.85 -9.33
CA ILE A 40 14.01 -5.97 -7.91
C ILE A 40 13.24 -7.27 -7.67
N PHE A 41 13.77 -8.12 -6.81
CA PHE A 41 13.06 -9.29 -6.31
C PHE A 41 12.46 -8.97 -4.93
N ILE A 42 11.18 -9.26 -4.78
CA ILE A 42 10.45 -9.15 -3.51
C ILE A 42 10.10 -10.60 -3.11
N PRO A 43 10.75 -11.16 -2.08
CA PRO A 43 10.46 -12.51 -1.61
C PRO A 43 9.11 -12.57 -0.92
N LYS A 44 8.55 -13.75 -0.84
CA LYS A 44 7.39 -14.02 0.01
C LYS A 44 7.75 -13.75 1.48
N GLN A 45 6.93 -12.95 2.16
CA GLN A 45 7.06 -12.65 3.57
C GLN A 45 5.75 -12.99 4.30
N GLU A 46 5.82 -13.78 5.34
CA GLU A 46 4.66 -14.09 6.19
C GLU A 46 4.36 -12.92 7.13
N ILE A 47 5.41 -12.35 7.71
CA ILE A 47 5.34 -11.20 8.62
C ILE A 47 6.39 -10.18 8.17
N TYR A 48 6.08 -8.91 8.30
CA TYR A 48 7.01 -7.81 8.15
C TYR A 48 6.80 -6.80 9.27
N GLU A 49 7.89 -6.28 9.82
CA GLU A 49 7.90 -5.42 11.00
C GLU A 49 8.41 -4.03 10.62
N VAL A 50 7.70 -3.02 11.07
CA VAL A 50 8.06 -1.62 10.88
C VAL A 50 9.30 -1.28 11.69
N ASP A 51 10.26 -0.60 11.08
CA ASP A 51 11.43 -0.08 11.78
C ASP A 51 11.01 0.85 12.92
N LYS A 52 11.75 0.79 14.02
CA LYS A 52 11.60 1.72 15.13
C LYS A 52 12.77 2.70 15.12
N PHE A 53 12.49 3.93 15.49
CA PHE A 53 13.56 4.87 15.81
C PHE A 53 14.33 4.41 17.05
N MET A 54 15.60 4.82 17.19
CA MET A 54 16.45 4.44 18.31
C MET A 54 15.88 4.85 19.67
N ASP A 55 15.08 5.91 19.69
CA ASP A 55 14.38 6.41 20.89
C ASP A 55 13.03 5.72 21.14
N GLY A 56 12.66 4.72 20.31
CA GLY A 56 11.38 4.00 20.40
C GLY A 56 10.18 4.76 19.85
N SER A 57 10.36 5.94 19.27
CA SER A 57 9.27 6.71 18.67
C SER A 57 8.66 6.02 17.45
N ILE A 58 7.40 6.36 17.16
CA ILE A 58 6.64 5.78 16.04
C ILE A 58 7.23 6.26 14.71
N MET A 59 7.45 5.33 13.78
CA MET A 59 7.86 5.65 12.42
C MET A 59 6.88 6.61 11.76
N THR A 60 7.40 7.67 11.16
CA THR A 60 6.61 8.61 10.36
C THR A 60 7.00 8.48 8.89
N ILE A 61 5.99 8.30 8.03
CA ILE A 61 6.13 8.40 6.56
C ILE A 61 5.42 9.67 6.12
N SER A 62 6.16 10.58 5.49
CA SER A 62 5.59 11.81 4.92
C SER A 62 6.01 11.97 3.47
N ASP A 63 5.10 12.53 2.66
CA ASP A 63 5.41 12.95 1.32
C ASP A 63 6.24 14.24 1.29
N ALA A 64 7.01 14.39 0.23
CA ALA A 64 7.77 15.60 -0.06
C ALA A 64 8.06 15.68 -1.57
N PRO A 65 8.38 16.90 -2.08
CA PRO A 65 8.88 17.04 -3.45
C PRO A 65 10.11 16.16 -3.69
N TRP A 66 10.30 15.75 -4.94
CA TRP A 66 11.48 15.00 -5.35
C TRP A 66 12.80 15.68 -4.85
N PRO A 67 13.76 14.94 -4.28
CA PRO A 67 13.87 13.48 -4.18
C PRO A 67 13.19 12.85 -2.95
N GLY A 68 12.24 13.54 -2.29
CA GLY A 68 11.46 13.00 -1.19
C GLY A 68 10.52 11.87 -1.62
N PHE A 69 9.79 11.31 -0.65
CA PHE A 69 8.83 10.25 -0.94
C PHE A 69 7.59 10.81 -1.65
N THR A 70 7.29 10.25 -2.82
CA THR A 70 6.21 10.76 -3.67
C THR A 70 4.83 10.65 -3.01
N PRO A 71 3.99 11.69 -3.11
CA PRO A 71 2.62 11.67 -2.58
C PRO A 71 1.75 10.61 -3.24
N ASP A 72 2.09 10.16 -4.45
CA ASP A 72 1.33 9.14 -5.17
C ASP A 72 1.40 7.75 -4.51
N LEU A 73 2.42 7.48 -3.71
CA LEU A 73 2.62 6.21 -3.02
C LEU A 73 2.23 6.22 -1.54
N ILE A 74 1.83 7.37 -0.99
CA ILE A 74 1.43 7.48 0.42
C ILE A 74 0.26 6.55 0.73
N SER A 75 -0.76 6.50 -0.13
CA SER A 75 -1.93 5.62 0.04
C SER A 75 -1.52 4.14 0.02
N ILE A 76 -0.56 3.77 -0.83
CA ILE A 76 -0.05 2.39 -0.89
C ILE A 76 0.76 2.05 0.36
N ALA A 77 1.62 2.97 0.84
CA ALA A 77 2.37 2.77 2.08
C ALA A 77 1.44 2.61 3.28
N LEU A 78 0.35 3.39 3.34
CA LEU A 78 -0.68 3.28 4.37
C LEU A 78 -1.33 1.90 4.35
N VAL A 79 -1.77 1.41 3.18
CA VAL A 79 -2.36 0.07 3.04
C VAL A 79 -1.37 -1.01 3.47
N VAL A 80 -0.11 -0.93 3.06
CA VAL A 80 0.92 -1.91 3.46
C VAL A 80 1.10 -1.91 4.98
N ALA A 81 1.09 -0.74 5.63
CA ALA A 81 1.23 -0.62 7.07
C ALA A 81 0.10 -1.33 7.85
N THR A 82 -1.11 -1.49 7.28
CA THR A 82 -2.25 -2.15 7.98
C THR A 82 -1.97 -3.57 8.42
N GLN A 83 -1.13 -4.30 7.70
CA GLN A 83 -0.81 -5.70 7.96
C GLN A 83 0.62 -5.90 8.51
N ALA A 84 1.38 -4.82 8.72
CA ALA A 84 2.69 -4.86 9.34
C ALA A 84 2.60 -5.19 10.83
N LYS A 85 3.70 -5.56 11.44
CA LYS A 85 3.88 -5.54 12.88
C LYS A 85 4.42 -4.17 13.29
N GLY A 86 3.69 -3.44 14.13
CA GLY A 86 4.05 -2.11 14.59
C GLY A 86 3.07 -1.03 14.15
N SER A 87 3.39 0.22 14.43
CA SER A 87 2.55 1.38 14.13
C SER A 87 3.29 2.39 13.27
N VAL A 88 2.57 3.09 12.40
CA VAL A 88 3.12 4.09 11.49
C VAL A 88 2.23 5.33 11.51
N LEU A 89 2.84 6.50 11.63
CA LEU A 89 2.18 7.77 11.36
C LEU A 89 2.36 8.12 9.88
N ILE A 90 1.28 8.18 9.15
CA ILE A 90 1.24 8.70 7.78
C ILE A 90 0.93 10.19 7.84
N HIS A 91 1.77 11.00 7.23
CA HIS A 91 1.60 12.44 7.19
C HIS A 91 1.68 12.95 5.76
N GLN A 92 0.52 13.24 5.18
CA GLN A 92 0.40 13.80 3.85
C GLN A 92 0.49 15.33 3.92
N LYS A 93 1.59 15.90 3.44
CA LYS A 93 1.90 17.33 3.52
C LYS A 93 1.52 18.11 2.27
N MET A 94 1.58 17.46 1.10
CA MET A 94 1.51 18.15 -0.20
C MET A 94 0.10 18.39 -0.71
N PHE A 95 -0.89 17.64 -0.22
CA PHE A 95 -2.26 17.72 -0.72
C PHE A 95 -3.28 17.60 0.41
N GLU A 96 -4.36 18.34 0.30
CA GLU A 96 -5.46 18.26 1.24
C GLU A 96 -6.37 17.06 0.96
N SER A 97 -6.98 16.53 2.00
CA SER A 97 -8.14 15.63 1.95
C SER A 97 -7.91 14.28 1.24
N ARG A 98 -6.68 13.86 1.02
CA ARG A 98 -6.39 12.58 0.33
C ARG A 98 -6.48 11.34 1.22
N LEU A 99 -6.64 11.50 2.53
CA LEU A 99 -6.77 10.39 3.47
C LEU A 99 -8.22 9.92 3.68
N PHE A 100 -9.20 10.51 3.00
CA PHE A 100 -10.61 10.12 3.17
C PHE A 100 -10.93 8.68 2.77
N PHE A 101 -10.12 8.07 1.88
CA PHE A 101 -10.30 6.65 1.54
C PHE A 101 -10.05 5.69 2.72
N VAL A 102 -9.47 6.20 3.81
CA VAL A 102 -9.17 5.44 5.03
C VAL A 102 -10.43 4.82 5.65
N ASP A 103 -11.60 5.49 5.52
CA ASP A 103 -12.86 4.92 5.99
C ASP A 103 -13.11 3.53 5.37
N LYS A 104 -12.76 3.33 4.09
CA LYS A 104 -12.95 2.04 3.41
C LYS A 104 -12.02 0.97 3.96
N LEU A 105 -10.81 1.34 4.37
CA LEU A 105 -9.90 0.43 5.04
C LEU A 105 -10.39 0.07 6.46
N ILE A 106 -10.99 1.03 7.16
CA ILE A 106 -11.61 0.79 8.47
C ILE A 106 -12.82 -0.16 8.30
N ASP A 107 -13.66 0.05 7.27
CA ASP A 107 -14.76 -0.85 6.92
C ASP A 107 -14.24 -2.28 6.64
N MET A 108 -13.06 -2.42 6.05
CA MET A 108 -12.36 -3.69 5.84
C MET A 108 -11.77 -4.29 7.12
N GLY A 109 -11.80 -3.59 8.25
CA GLY A 109 -11.25 -4.03 9.54
C GLY A 109 -9.84 -3.54 9.86
N ALA A 110 -9.28 -2.61 9.08
CA ALA A 110 -8.00 -2.00 9.42
C ALA A 110 -8.11 -1.12 10.67
N GLN A 111 -7.07 -1.15 11.51
CA GLN A 111 -6.99 -0.31 12.70
C GLN A 111 -6.27 0.99 12.36
N ILE A 112 -7.04 2.04 12.12
CA ILE A 112 -6.52 3.34 11.70
C ILE A 112 -7.20 4.44 12.53
N ILE A 113 -6.41 5.37 13.02
CA ILE A 113 -6.86 6.59 13.70
C ILE A 113 -6.59 7.75 12.76
N LEU A 114 -7.64 8.34 12.21
CA LEU A 114 -7.53 9.59 11.44
C LEU A 114 -7.38 10.75 12.42
N CYS A 115 -6.17 11.30 12.52
CA CYS A 115 -5.85 12.36 13.46
C CYS A 115 -6.39 13.72 12.99
N ASP A 116 -6.27 13.97 11.69
CA ASP A 116 -6.78 15.16 11.00
C ASP A 116 -6.77 14.88 9.47
N PRO A 117 -7.18 15.83 8.59
CA PRO A 117 -7.21 15.61 7.14
C PRO A 117 -5.87 15.22 6.49
N HIS A 118 -4.75 15.44 7.20
CA HIS A 118 -3.39 15.22 6.71
C HIS A 118 -2.66 14.07 7.40
N ARG A 119 -3.15 13.62 8.56
CA ARG A 119 -2.44 12.63 9.39
C ARG A 119 -3.33 11.48 9.80
N ALA A 120 -2.81 10.28 9.62
CA ALA A 120 -3.43 9.05 10.07
C ALA A 120 -2.40 8.15 10.75
N THR A 121 -2.73 7.63 11.91
CA THR A 121 -1.93 6.60 12.59
C THR A 121 -2.50 5.24 12.24
N VAL A 122 -1.67 4.41 11.61
CA VAL A 122 -1.99 3.03 11.28
C VAL A 122 -1.41 2.11 12.34
N ILE A 123 -2.25 1.29 12.94
CA ILE A 123 -1.85 0.24 13.88
C ILE A 123 -1.87 -1.07 13.11
N GLY A 124 -0.70 -1.57 12.78
CA GLY A 124 -0.59 -2.78 11.97
C GLY A 124 -1.05 -4.02 12.73
N SER A 125 -1.83 -4.85 12.06
CA SER A 125 -2.47 -6.03 12.67
C SER A 125 -1.54 -7.24 12.84
N GLU A 126 -0.30 -7.18 12.34
CA GLU A 126 0.62 -8.33 12.29
C GLU A 126 -0.04 -9.55 11.61
N ARG A 127 -0.95 -9.29 10.67
CA ARG A 127 -1.82 -10.27 9.98
C ARG A 127 -2.70 -11.11 10.90
N LYS A 128 -2.79 -10.79 12.20
CA LYS A 128 -3.68 -11.50 13.14
C LYS A 128 -5.15 -11.28 12.80
N TYR A 129 -5.44 -10.15 12.19
CA TYR A 129 -6.79 -9.76 11.75
C TYR A 129 -6.73 -9.42 10.27
N PRO A 130 -7.07 -10.37 9.38
CA PRO A 130 -7.08 -10.13 7.93
C PRO A 130 -8.13 -9.09 7.57
N LEU A 131 -7.85 -8.31 6.53
CA LEU A 131 -8.85 -7.43 5.94
C LEU A 131 -10.00 -8.25 5.38
N LYS A 132 -11.20 -7.71 5.42
CA LYS A 132 -12.42 -8.36 4.90
C LYS A 132 -12.86 -7.72 3.60
N GLY A 133 -13.41 -8.53 2.71
CA GLY A 133 -14.01 -8.06 1.48
C GLY A 133 -15.23 -7.19 1.75
N VAL A 134 -15.27 -6.00 1.14
CA VAL A 134 -16.39 -5.04 1.24
C VAL A 134 -16.68 -4.43 -0.13
N ARG A 135 -17.85 -3.80 -0.27
CA ARG A 135 -18.16 -2.95 -1.42
C ARG A 135 -17.66 -1.53 -1.15
N MET A 136 -16.92 -0.96 -2.10
CA MET A 136 -16.32 0.36 -2.00
C MET A 136 -16.29 1.04 -3.37
N ALA A 137 -16.12 2.35 -3.40
CA ALA A 137 -15.92 3.10 -4.63
C ALA A 137 -14.51 3.69 -4.66
N SER A 138 -13.89 3.68 -5.84
CA SER A 138 -12.60 4.34 -6.06
C SER A 138 -12.80 5.86 -6.10
N PRO A 139 -12.25 6.63 -5.15
CA PRO A 139 -12.42 8.08 -5.15
C PRO A 139 -11.52 8.78 -6.19
N ASP A 140 -10.34 8.23 -6.42
CA ASP A 140 -9.34 8.71 -7.37
C ASP A 140 -8.38 7.58 -7.77
N ILE A 141 -7.46 7.86 -8.68
CA ILE A 141 -6.49 6.90 -9.21
C ILE A 141 -5.57 6.30 -8.13
N ARG A 142 -5.12 7.10 -7.16
CA ARG A 142 -4.13 6.71 -6.14
C ARG A 142 -4.76 5.90 -5.03
N ALA A 143 -5.85 6.43 -4.47
CA ALA A 143 -6.62 5.72 -3.47
C ALA A 143 -7.26 4.46 -4.08
N GLY A 144 -7.72 4.51 -5.33
CA GLY A 144 -8.29 3.36 -6.02
C GLY A 144 -7.32 2.19 -6.13
N VAL A 145 -6.08 2.42 -6.56
CA VAL A 145 -5.09 1.34 -6.62
C VAL A 145 -4.67 0.86 -5.23
N ALA A 146 -4.65 1.73 -4.23
CA ALA A 146 -4.39 1.33 -2.84
C ALA A 146 -5.51 0.43 -2.30
N LEU A 147 -6.78 0.77 -2.55
CA LEU A 147 -7.94 -0.05 -2.22
C LEU A 147 -7.94 -1.39 -2.98
N LEU A 148 -7.51 -1.41 -4.25
CA LEU A 148 -7.33 -2.64 -5.01
C LEU A 148 -6.29 -3.56 -4.36
N ILE A 149 -5.16 -3.01 -3.89
CA ILE A 149 -4.14 -3.78 -3.17
C ILE A 149 -4.70 -4.35 -1.87
N ALA A 150 -5.47 -3.57 -1.12
CA ALA A 150 -6.14 -4.04 0.09
C ALA A 150 -7.14 -5.16 -0.23
N ALA A 151 -7.97 -4.99 -1.25
CA ALA A 151 -8.94 -5.97 -1.71
C ALA A 151 -8.31 -7.31 -2.12
N LEU A 152 -7.17 -7.28 -2.81
CA LEU A 152 -6.44 -8.48 -3.21
C LEU A 152 -5.87 -9.27 -2.03
N SER A 153 -5.68 -8.63 -0.88
CA SER A 153 -5.19 -9.27 0.34
C SER A 153 -6.31 -9.64 1.33
N ALA A 154 -7.54 -9.23 1.05
CA ALA A 154 -8.68 -9.42 1.94
C ALA A 154 -9.27 -10.82 1.84
N GLU A 155 -9.86 -11.29 2.92
CA GLU A 155 -10.70 -12.48 2.91
C GLU A 155 -12.09 -12.17 2.35
N GLY A 156 -12.61 -13.07 1.53
CA GLY A 156 -13.91 -12.91 0.87
C GLY A 156 -13.80 -12.14 -0.45
N THR A 157 -14.89 -11.50 -0.86
CA THR A 157 -15.00 -10.80 -2.14
C THR A 157 -15.16 -9.31 -1.91
N SER A 158 -14.34 -8.50 -2.56
CA SER A 158 -14.51 -7.05 -2.61
C SER A 158 -15.12 -6.63 -3.95
N ILE A 159 -15.95 -5.60 -3.91
CA ILE A 159 -16.49 -4.95 -5.11
C ILE A 159 -15.98 -3.51 -5.11
N ILE A 160 -15.35 -3.10 -6.21
CA ILE A 160 -14.83 -1.74 -6.38
C ILE A 160 -15.61 -1.08 -7.51
N ASP A 161 -16.41 -0.09 -7.16
CA ASP A 161 -17.12 0.77 -8.12
C ASP A 161 -16.21 1.93 -8.57
N ASN A 162 -16.59 2.67 -9.63
CA ASN A 162 -15.82 3.79 -10.21
C ASN A 162 -14.42 3.40 -10.67
N ILE A 163 -14.28 2.23 -11.26
CA ILE A 163 -12.97 1.69 -11.66
C ILE A 163 -12.30 2.49 -12.78
N GLU A 164 -13.06 3.29 -13.51
CA GLU A 164 -12.54 4.23 -14.52
C GLU A 164 -11.52 5.20 -13.92
N GLN A 165 -11.58 5.49 -12.62
CA GLN A 165 -10.55 6.28 -11.94
C GLN A 165 -9.21 5.53 -11.87
N ILE A 166 -9.23 4.20 -11.73
CA ILE A 166 -8.03 3.37 -11.73
C ILE A 166 -7.52 3.20 -13.16
N ASP A 167 -8.42 2.97 -14.13
CA ASP A 167 -8.09 2.74 -15.54
C ASP A 167 -7.36 3.93 -16.18
N ARG A 168 -7.58 5.15 -15.69
CA ARG A 168 -6.89 6.37 -16.16
C ARG A 168 -5.36 6.30 -16.06
N GLY A 169 -4.80 5.50 -15.16
CA GLY A 169 -3.35 5.39 -14.97
C GLY A 169 -2.83 3.97 -14.94
N TYR A 170 -3.71 2.97 -14.94
CA TYR A 170 -3.34 1.56 -14.84
C TYR A 170 -4.07 0.74 -15.91
N GLN A 171 -3.59 0.87 -17.15
CA GLN A 171 -4.15 0.15 -18.30
C GLN A 171 -4.25 -1.35 -18.05
N ASP A 172 -5.42 -1.92 -18.30
CA ASP A 172 -5.70 -3.37 -18.23
C ASP A 172 -5.22 -4.01 -16.91
N ILE A 173 -5.35 -3.29 -15.80
CA ILE A 173 -4.81 -3.71 -14.51
C ILE A 173 -5.35 -5.05 -14.05
N ASP A 174 -6.63 -5.33 -14.31
CA ASP A 174 -7.29 -6.60 -14.01
C ASP A 174 -6.67 -7.75 -14.80
N ILE A 175 -6.46 -7.59 -16.11
CA ILE A 175 -5.82 -8.61 -16.96
C ILE A 175 -4.39 -8.86 -16.51
N ARG A 176 -3.63 -7.79 -16.28
CA ARG A 176 -2.23 -7.88 -15.86
C ARG A 176 -2.08 -8.58 -14.51
N LEU A 177 -2.94 -8.27 -13.55
CA LEU A 177 -2.92 -8.90 -12.23
C LEU A 177 -3.43 -10.34 -12.28
N ASN A 178 -4.44 -10.65 -13.10
CA ASN A 178 -4.91 -12.02 -13.31
C ASN A 178 -3.82 -12.90 -13.91
N ASN A 179 -3.00 -12.38 -14.82
CA ASN A 179 -1.84 -13.10 -15.37
C ASN A 179 -0.76 -13.40 -14.29
N LEU A 180 -0.77 -12.65 -13.18
CA LEU A 180 0.08 -12.89 -12.01
C LEU A 180 -0.60 -13.76 -10.93
N GLY A 181 -1.81 -14.25 -11.20
CA GLY A 181 -2.54 -15.14 -10.30
C GLY A 181 -3.62 -14.48 -9.43
N ALA A 182 -3.94 -13.22 -9.65
CA ALA A 182 -5.09 -12.58 -9.01
C ALA A 182 -6.42 -13.19 -9.54
N ARG A 183 -7.52 -12.87 -8.87
CA ARG A 183 -8.87 -13.29 -9.28
C ARG A 183 -9.77 -12.06 -9.36
N ILE A 184 -9.58 -11.29 -10.41
CA ILE A 184 -10.35 -10.06 -10.66
C ILE A 184 -11.31 -10.31 -11.83
N ARG A 185 -12.55 -9.85 -11.66
CA ARG A 185 -13.58 -9.91 -12.70
C ARG A 185 -14.21 -8.54 -12.85
N ARG A 186 -14.33 -8.06 -14.07
CA ARG A 186 -15.14 -6.88 -14.40
C ARG A 186 -16.61 -7.30 -14.50
N LEU A 187 -17.49 -6.49 -13.93
CA LEU A 187 -18.93 -6.71 -13.91
C LEU A 187 -19.61 -5.72 -14.86
#